data_662e2f01e023afed156e00e81501d8d7
#
_entry.id   662e2f01e023afed156e00e81501d8d7
#
_cell.length_a   1.000
_cell.length_b   1.000
_cell.length_c   1.000
_cell.angle_alpha   90.00
_cell.angle_beta   90.00
_cell.angle_gamma   90.00
#
_symmetry.space_group_name_H-M   'P 1'
#
loop_
_entity.id
_entity.type
_entity.pdbx_description
1 polymer ?
#
loop_
_entity_poly.entity_id
_entity_poly.type
_entity_poly.pdbx_seq_one_letter_code
_entity_poly.pdbx_strand_id
1 'polypeptide(L)'
;MSIKNEILNKMPLSLVTYMRDHKSCGNKSQEIYRNIGVGVDFTSQHKVLLCYVTNIFHIQKWDNQKGTRNVECAAFIEALVKNNCRIDVCAYNYDGAINDDYDYVIGFGPAYRKAIELNPQAKSILYLTEKPPYYSLQKESERIAYLYERHRIKTQINRSGLFFNDEDIVNADYIIMMGREGDENLLPDKNVYLLSPTGLKCDNYTLEKKDFDQAKKHFLWMGSRGAVLKGLDILYDAFSVAPNLVLHVAGLDSVDRRILSKIKPANVIDHGYLQIGTAYANKVFDDCAFFLFPSCSEGVSTSTLTAMNFGLIPLVTSEASVATIDMKYLKSYHVEDVVREITDRSASDSISLRKEAESIREFARERYSLERYNKTIFDIVQSILRHE
;
A
#
# COMPACT_ATOMS: atom_id res chain seq x y z
N MET A 1 23.19 -11.00 11.29
CA MET A 1 21.76 -11.38 11.57
C MET A 1 21.44 -11.03 13.01
N SER A 2 20.29 -10.41 13.29
CA SER A 2 19.92 -10.11 14.69
C SER A 2 19.54 -11.41 15.41
N ILE A 3 19.95 -11.55 16.69
CA ILE A 3 19.58 -12.66 17.61
C ILE A 3 18.07 -12.97 17.55
N LYS A 4 17.24 -11.95 17.35
CA LYS A 4 15.79 -12.05 17.19
C LYS A 4 15.37 -12.87 15.95
N ASN A 5 16.09 -12.74 14.85
CA ASN A 5 15.79 -13.52 13.62
C ASN A 5 16.21 -14.98 13.76
N GLU A 6 17.25 -15.25 14.53
CA GLU A 6 17.69 -16.63 14.78
C GLU A 6 16.71 -17.40 15.66
N ILE A 7 16.11 -16.76 16.64
CA ILE A 7 15.06 -17.35 17.49
C ILE A 7 13.79 -17.60 16.66
N LEU A 8 13.34 -16.65 15.84
CA LEU A 8 12.14 -16.78 15.02
C LEU A 8 12.27 -17.92 13.99
N ASN A 9 13.48 -18.16 13.47
CA ASN A 9 13.71 -19.25 12.51
C ASN A 9 13.60 -20.66 13.14
N LYS A 10 13.73 -20.78 14.45
CA LYS A 10 13.62 -22.07 15.19
C LYS A 10 12.20 -22.37 15.68
N MET A 11 11.29 -21.38 15.64
CA MET A 11 9.91 -21.56 16.11
C MET A 11 9.02 -22.22 15.05
N PRO A 12 7.95 -22.95 15.42
CA PRO A 12 6.94 -23.41 14.48
C PRO A 12 6.33 -22.26 13.68
N LEU A 13 6.06 -22.48 12.39
CA LEU A 13 5.52 -21.42 11.51
C LEU A 13 4.17 -20.90 12.04
N SER A 14 3.32 -21.79 12.56
CA SER A 14 2.05 -21.44 13.21
C SER A 14 2.22 -20.45 14.36
N LEU A 15 3.27 -20.63 15.19
CA LEU A 15 3.56 -19.74 16.30
C LEU A 15 4.09 -18.40 15.83
N VAL A 16 4.92 -18.37 14.79
CA VAL A 16 5.41 -17.12 14.19
C VAL A 16 4.27 -16.34 13.54
N THR A 17 3.36 -17.01 12.88
CA THR A 17 2.13 -16.42 12.31
C THR A 17 1.24 -15.86 13.42
N TYR A 18 0.97 -16.65 14.47
CA TYR A 18 0.23 -16.21 15.63
C TYR A 18 0.84 -14.96 16.28
N MET A 19 2.15 -14.97 16.54
CA MET A 19 2.86 -13.82 17.12
C MET A 19 2.81 -12.57 16.23
N ARG A 20 2.86 -12.73 14.91
CA ARG A 20 2.69 -11.62 13.96
C ARG A 20 1.28 -11.05 14.08
N ASP A 21 0.28 -11.90 14.01
CA ASP A 21 -1.11 -11.49 13.96
C ASP A 21 -1.58 -10.85 15.28
N HIS A 22 -1.00 -11.28 16.40
CA HIS A 22 -1.25 -10.68 17.72
C HIS A 22 -0.37 -9.48 18.05
N LYS A 23 0.80 -9.31 17.39
CA LYS A 23 1.58 -8.06 17.50
C LYS A 23 0.92 -6.89 16.80
N SER A 24 0.19 -7.12 15.72
CA SER A 24 -0.63 -6.09 15.10
C SER A 24 -1.81 -5.64 15.98
N CYS A 25 -2.22 -6.47 16.95
CA CYS A 25 -3.18 -6.14 18.00
C CYS A 25 -2.58 -5.34 19.18
N GLY A 26 -1.25 -5.18 19.26
CA GLY A 26 -0.56 -4.69 20.45
C GLY A 26 -0.60 -3.19 20.72
N ASN A 27 -1.13 -2.36 19.82
CA ASN A 27 -1.42 -0.94 20.05
C ASN A 27 -2.87 -0.66 19.65
N LYS A 28 -3.82 -1.22 20.39
CA LYS A 28 -5.19 -0.72 20.37
C LYS A 28 -5.12 0.68 20.99
N SER A 29 -5.27 1.73 20.18
CA SER A 29 -5.57 3.04 20.70
C SER A 29 -6.91 2.92 21.42
N GLN A 30 -6.90 3.08 22.73
CA GLN A 30 -8.12 3.02 23.55
C GLN A 30 -8.83 4.38 23.60
N GLU A 31 -8.44 5.33 22.73
CA GLU A 31 -8.90 6.70 22.78
C GLU A 31 -9.66 7.07 21.50
N ILE A 32 -10.71 7.84 21.69
CA ILE A 32 -11.35 8.63 20.64
C ILE A 32 -10.88 10.07 20.80
N TYR A 33 -10.23 10.61 19.77
CA TYR A 33 -9.85 12.02 19.69
C TYR A 33 -11.05 12.83 19.23
N ARG A 34 -11.60 13.64 20.16
CA ARG A 34 -12.91 14.26 19.98
C ARG A 34 -12.81 15.71 19.56
N ASN A 35 -13.86 16.19 18.85
CA ASN A 35 -14.08 17.58 18.50
C ASN A 35 -12.89 18.23 17.77
N ILE A 36 -12.27 17.50 16.85
CA ILE A 36 -11.23 18.02 15.99
C ILE A 36 -11.87 19.02 15.02
N GLY A 37 -11.24 20.20 14.84
CA GLY A 37 -11.78 21.29 14.02
C GLY A 37 -12.65 22.28 14.80
N VAL A 38 -12.66 22.22 16.14
CA VAL A 38 -13.37 23.17 17.01
C VAL A 38 -12.82 24.59 16.83
N GLY A 39 -13.70 25.53 16.48
CA GLY A 39 -13.39 26.94 16.13
C GLY A 39 -14.10 27.40 14.86
N VAL A 40 -14.71 26.45 14.15
CA VAL A 40 -15.63 26.68 13.04
C VAL A 40 -17.04 26.91 13.61
N ASP A 41 -17.86 27.66 12.96
CA ASP A 41 -19.23 27.96 13.41
C ASP A 41 -20.06 26.68 13.55
N PHE A 42 -20.53 26.38 14.77
CA PHE A 42 -21.15 25.12 15.14
C PHE A 42 -22.61 24.95 14.69
N THR A 43 -23.21 25.93 14.04
CA THR A 43 -24.66 26.02 13.85
C THR A 43 -25.23 25.11 12.74
N SER A 44 -24.35 24.47 11.92
CA SER A 44 -24.81 23.62 10.80
C SER A 44 -23.83 22.51 10.45
N GLN A 45 -23.16 21.89 11.44
CA GLN A 45 -22.07 20.95 11.15
C GLN A 45 -22.52 19.50 11.24
N HIS A 46 -22.16 18.73 10.22
CA HIS A 46 -22.22 17.29 10.31
C HIS A 46 -21.20 16.78 11.33
N LYS A 47 -21.64 15.85 12.15
CA LYS A 47 -20.77 15.13 13.08
C LYS A 47 -20.27 13.84 12.44
N VAL A 48 -18.98 13.73 12.30
CA VAL A 48 -18.31 12.64 11.56
C VAL A 48 -17.42 11.82 12.49
N LEU A 49 -17.54 10.49 12.44
CA LEU A 49 -16.56 9.59 13.03
C LEU A 49 -15.63 9.05 11.94
N LEU A 50 -14.33 9.30 12.08
CA LEU A 50 -13.28 8.73 11.21
C LEU A 50 -12.60 7.55 11.91
N CYS A 51 -12.85 6.33 11.43
CA CYS A 51 -12.26 5.09 11.91
C CYS A 51 -11.05 4.71 11.02
N TYR A 52 -9.85 5.21 11.38
CA TYR A 52 -8.66 4.98 10.57
C TYR A 52 -7.40 4.78 11.43
N VAL A 53 -6.32 5.54 11.21
CA VAL A 53 -5.12 5.50 12.03
C VAL A 53 -5.04 6.73 12.94
N THR A 54 -4.55 6.55 14.16
CA THR A 54 -4.46 7.63 15.16
C THR A 54 -3.02 8.04 15.48
N ASN A 55 -2.04 7.43 14.79
CA ASN A 55 -0.62 7.72 15.05
C ASN A 55 -0.25 9.19 14.84
N ILE A 56 -0.99 9.93 13.99
CA ILE A 56 -0.77 11.36 13.75
C ILE A 56 -0.86 12.21 15.02
N PHE A 57 -1.68 11.80 16.01
CA PHE A 57 -1.84 12.53 17.27
C PHE A 57 -0.66 12.34 18.23
N HIS A 58 0.22 11.38 17.95
CA HIS A 58 1.43 11.07 18.74
C HIS A 58 2.72 11.53 18.07
N ILE A 59 2.66 12.15 16.89
CA ILE A 59 3.82 12.61 16.15
C ILE A 59 4.18 14.03 16.61
N GLN A 60 5.29 14.20 17.31
CA GLN A 60 5.77 15.50 17.79
C GLN A 60 6.16 16.47 16.66
N LYS A 61 6.63 15.93 15.53
CA LYS A 61 6.98 16.71 14.35
C LYS A 61 6.39 16.01 13.12
N TRP A 62 5.53 16.72 12.40
CA TRP A 62 4.97 16.23 11.16
C TRP A 62 6.08 16.02 10.11
N ASP A 63 6.14 14.82 9.57
CA ASP A 63 7.07 14.44 8.54
C ASP A 63 6.36 13.44 7.59
N ASN A 64 6.23 13.80 6.32
CA ASN A 64 5.61 12.97 5.28
C ASN A 64 6.30 11.61 5.11
N GLN A 65 7.51 11.44 5.64
CA GLN A 65 8.27 10.19 5.58
C GLN A 65 7.83 9.14 6.63
N LYS A 66 6.91 9.49 7.55
CA LYS A 66 6.45 8.58 8.62
C LYS A 66 5.29 7.65 8.21
N GLY A 67 5.10 7.46 6.91
CA GLY A 67 4.16 6.51 6.33
C GLY A 67 2.94 7.15 5.68
N THR A 68 2.53 6.59 4.56
CA THR A 68 1.42 7.10 3.72
C THR A 68 0.10 7.16 4.48
N ARG A 69 -0.19 6.19 5.36
CA ARG A 69 -1.42 6.18 6.17
C ARG A 69 -1.59 7.41 7.06
N ASN A 70 -0.50 7.97 7.60
CA ASN A 70 -0.57 9.19 8.41
C ASN A 70 -0.92 10.40 7.54
N VAL A 71 -0.35 10.46 6.34
CA VAL A 71 -0.68 11.48 5.33
C VAL A 71 -2.15 11.42 4.94
N GLU A 72 -2.65 10.21 4.69
CA GLU A 72 -4.04 9.96 4.34
C GLU A 72 -5.00 10.40 5.46
N CYS A 73 -4.71 10.02 6.72
CA CYS A 73 -5.52 10.43 7.87
C CYS A 73 -5.57 11.96 8.01
N ALA A 74 -4.43 12.63 7.88
CA ALA A 74 -4.38 14.09 7.95
C ALA A 74 -5.20 14.75 6.83
N ALA A 75 -5.14 14.21 5.62
CA ALA A 75 -5.90 14.72 4.48
C ALA A 75 -7.41 14.56 4.67
N PHE A 76 -7.88 13.43 5.21
CA PHE A 76 -9.29 13.26 5.58
C PHE A 76 -9.73 14.29 6.62
N ILE A 77 -8.96 14.47 7.70
CA ILE A 77 -9.27 15.46 8.72
C ILE A 77 -9.32 16.86 8.09
N GLU A 78 -8.34 17.24 7.28
CA GLU A 78 -8.30 18.54 6.62
C GLU A 78 -9.49 18.75 5.69
N ALA A 79 -9.84 17.75 4.88
CA ALA A 79 -10.99 17.80 3.96
C ALA A 79 -12.31 17.97 4.71
N LEU A 80 -12.51 17.20 5.80
CA LEU A 80 -13.71 17.30 6.62
C LEU A 80 -13.82 18.64 7.35
N VAL A 81 -12.72 19.16 7.93
CA VAL A 81 -12.71 20.48 8.58
C VAL A 81 -13.04 21.57 7.58
N LYS A 82 -12.47 21.57 6.38
CA LYS A 82 -12.76 22.52 5.30
C LYS A 82 -14.20 22.44 4.79
N ASN A 83 -14.86 21.31 4.95
CA ASN A 83 -16.28 21.10 4.66
C ASN A 83 -17.18 21.33 5.89
N ASN A 84 -16.68 22.03 6.90
CA ASN A 84 -17.43 22.44 8.10
C ASN A 84 -17.97 21.26 8.93
N CYS A 85 -17.23 20.13 9.01
CA CYS A 85 -17.58 18.98 9.84
C CYS A 85 -16.90 19.06 11.21
N ARG A 86 -17.63 18.59 12.24
CA ARG A 86 -17.07 18.27 13.56
C ARG A 86 -16.64 16.82 13.56
N ILE A 87 -15.38 16.55 13.89
CA ILE A 87 -14.77 15.24 13.67
C ILE A 87 -14.36 14.60 15.00
N ASP A 88 -14.72 13.35 15.17
CA ASP A 88 -14.10 12.45 16.12
C ASP A 88 -13.27 11.41 15.35
N VAL A 89 -12.09 11.05 15.86
CA VAL A 89 -11.20 10.08 15.22
C VAL A 89 -10.84 8.96 16.17
N CYS A 90 -10.98 7.72 15.72
CA CYS A 90 -10.52 6.55 16.47
C CYS A 90 -9.71 5.62 15.57
N ALA A 91 -8.94 4.71 16.19
CA ALA A 91 -8.25 3.66 15.44
C ALA A 91 -9.27 2.72 14.78
N TYR A 92 -8.96 2.21 13.56
CA TYR A 92 -9.83 1.27 12.85
C TYR A 92 -10.18 0.00 13.66
N ASN A 93 -9.33 -0.36 14.63
CA ASN A 93 -9.50 -1.50 15.53
C ASN A 93 -9.86 -1.10 16.97
N TYR A 94 -10.40 0.11 17.16
CA TYR A 94 -10.88 0.58 18.46
C TYR A 94 -12.02 -0.32 18.96
N ASP A 95 -11.93 -0.76 20.23
CA ASP A 95 -12.91 -1.65 20.87
C ASP A 95 -13.66 -1.01 22.04
N GLY A 96 -13.34 0.25 22.40
CA GLY A 96 -14.01 1.00 23.46
C GLY A 96 -15.42 1.47 23.09
N ALA A 97 -16.06 2.19 23.99
CA ALA A 97 -17.43 2.68 23.80
C ALA A 97 -17.49 3.79 22.73
N ILE A 98 -18.48 3.70 21.85
CA ILE A 98 -18.89 4.73 20.88
C ILE A 98 -20.27 5.19 21.33
N ASN A 99 -20.34 6.30 22.06
CA ASN A 99 -21.56 6.75 22.78
C ASN A 99 -22.19 7.98 22.16
N ASP A 100 -21.65 8.48 21.05
CA ASP A 100 -22.16 9.68 20.38
C ASP A 100 -22.94 9.29 19.12
N ASP A 101 -23.90 10.12 18.75
CA ASP A 101 -24.58 10.06 17.47
C ASP A 101 -23.75 10.74 16.40
N TYR A 102 -23.64 10.11 15.22
CA TYR A 102 -22.92 10.61 14.08
C TYR A 102 -23.82 10.69 12.85
N ASP A 103 -23.62 11.72 12.03
CA ASP A 103 -24.29 11.86 10.74
C ASP A 103 -23.58 11.01 9.69
N TYR A 104 -22.24 10.89 9.80
CA TYR A 104 -21.40 10.09 8.91
C TYR A 104 -20.40 9.26 9.70
N VAL A 105 -20.18 8.04 9.22
CA VAL A 105 -19.09 7.16 9.68
C VAL A 105 -18.19 6.84 8.50
N ILE A 106 -16.91 7.22 8.57
CA ILE A 106 -15.91 7.04 7.52
C ILE A 106 -14.83 6.08 8.00
N GLY A 107 -14.41 5.14 7.18
CA GLY A 107 -13.27 4.29 7.49
C GLY A 107 -13.47 2.84 7.15
N PHE A 108 -12.92 1.94 7.96
CA PHE A 108 -13.02 0.49 7.82
C PHE A 108 -12.72 -0.23 9.16
N GLY A 109 -12.90 -1.55 9.14
CA GLY A 109 -12.51 -2.43 10.24
C GLY A 109 -13.53 -2.49 11.38
N PRO A 110 -13.17 -3.12 12.52
CA PRO A 110 -14.10 -3.38 13.63
C PRO A 110 -14.76 -2.13 14.19
N ALA A 111 -14.02 -1.02 14.33
CA ALA A 111 -14.58 0.23 14.86
C ALA A 111 -15.62 0.84 13.91
N TYR A 112 -15.37 0.81 12.59
CA TYR A 112 -16.31 1.26 11.57
C TYR A 112 -17.62 0.45 11.61
N ARG A 113 -17.54 -0.90 11.62
CA ARG A 113 -18.72 -1.78 11.70
C ARG A 113 -19.55 -1.51 12.95
N LYS A 114 -18.87 -1.44 14.11
CA LYS A 114 -19.52 -1.12 15.39
C LYS A 114 -20.21 0.25 15.39
N ALA A 115 -19.55 1.26 14.79
CA ALA A 115 -20.10 2.60 14.72
C ALA A 115 -21.37 2.66 13.87
N ILE A 116 -21.42 1.96 12.73
CA ILE A 116 -22.60 1.87 11.87
C ILE A 116 -23.74 1.14 12.60
N GLU A 117 -23.43 0.03 13.26
CA GLU A 117 -24.43 -0.72 14.03
C GLU A 117 -25.09 0.13 15.13
N LEU A 118 -24.29 0.96 15.81
CA LEU A 118 -24.77 1.87 16.87
C LEU A 118 -25.46 3.14 16.32
N ASN A 119 -25.17 3.51 15.07
CA ASN A 119 -25.71 4.71 14.41
C ASN A 119 -26.41 4.34 13.09
N PRO A 120 -27.56 3.64 13.12
CA PRO A 120 -28.22 3.13 11.92
C PRO A 120 -28.76 4.22 10.98
N GLN A 121 -28.82 5.47 11.43
CA GLN A 121 -29.21 6.63 10.61
C GLN A 121 -28.00 7.35 9.96
N ALA A 122 -26.77 7.04 10.45
CA ALA A 122 -25.56 7.62 9.88
C ALA A 122 -25.30 7.10 8.46
N LYS A 123 -24.84 7.96 7.58
CA LYS A 123 -24.33 7.56 6.27
C LYS A 123 -22.98 6.89 6.42
N SER A 124 -22.87 5.71 5.85
CA SER A 124 -21.65 4.89 5.89
C SER A 124 -20.78 5.12 4.68
N ILE A 125 -19.50 5.50 4.91
CA ILE A 125 -18.50 5.74 3.86
C ILE A 125 -17.35 4.77 4.07
N LEU A 126 -17.31 3.71 3.30
CA LEU A 126 -16.22 2.72 3.36
C LEU A 126 -14.97 3.28 2.68
N TYR A 127 -13.85 3.38 3.42
CA TYR A 127 -12.55 3.69 2.84
C TYR A 127 -11.83 2.38 2.48
N LEU A 128 -12.01 1.93 1.24
CA LEU A 128 -11.50 0.66 0.72
C LEU A 128 -10.07 0.86 0.17
N THR A 129 -9.06 0.48 0.95
CA THR A 129 -7.64 0.64 0.61
C THR A 129 -7.04 -0.53 -0.18
N GLU A 130 -7.84 -1.50 -0.53
CA GLU A 130 -7.49 -2.72 -1.28
C GLU A 130 -8.54 -2.95 -2.38
N LYS A 131 -8.31 -3.91 -3.27
CA LYS A 131 -9.38 -4.41 -4.15
C LYS A 131 -10.47 -5.09 -3.33
N PRO A 132 -11.69 -5.20 -3.85
CA PRO A 132 -12.77 -5.91 -3.17
C PRO A 132 -12.33 -7.29 -2.66
N PRO A 133 -12.77 -7.71 -1.45
CA PRO A 133 -12.30 -8.95 -0.82
C PRO A 133 -12.46 -10.19 -1.70
N TYR A 134 -13.61 -10.36 -2.36
CA TYR A 134 -13.86 -11.50 -3.25
C TYR A 134 -12.81 -11.58 -4.38
N TYR A 135 -12.46 -10.44 -4.98
CA TYR A 135 -11.47 -10.36 -6.05
C TYR A 135 -10.06 -10.69 -5.51
N SER A 136 -9.68 -10.05 -4.41
CA SER A 136 -8.35 -10.25 -3.80
C SER A 136 -8.15 -11.68 -3.33
N LEU A 137 -9.17 -12.30 -2.71
CA LEU A 137 -9.12 -13.69 -2.25
C LEU A 137 -8.95 -14.67 -3.42
N GLN A 138 -9.69 -14.46 -4.51
CA GLN A 138 -9.53 -15.27 -5.72
C GLN A 138 -8.11 -15.15 -6.27
N LYS A 139 -7.60 -13.93 -6.43
CA LYS A 139 -6.27 -13.68 -6.99
C LYS A 139 -5.13 -14.22 -6.12
N GLU A 140 -5.24 -14.09 -4.81
CA GLU A 140 -4.25 -14.66 -3.88
C GLU A 140 -4.30 -16.19 -3.89
N SER A 141 -5.49 -16.79 -4.01
CA SER A 141 -5.65 -18.26 -4.13
C SER A 141 -5.00 -18.79 -5.40
N GLU A 142 -5.22 -18.13 -6.55
CA GLU A 142 -4.58 -18.46 -7.84
C GLU A 142 -3.05 -18.38 -7.70
N ARG A 143 -2.54 -17.36 -7.01
CA ARG A 143 -1.11 -17.17 -6.80
C ARG A 143 -0.49 -18.22 -5.88
N ILE A 144 -1.19 -18.61 -4.83
CA ILE A 144 -0.78 -19.71 -3.92
C ILE A 144 -0.74 -21.04 -4.67
N ALA A 145 -1.73 -21.31 -5.53
CA ALA A 145 -1.74 -22.52 -6.36
C ALA A 145 -0.53 -22.53 -7.31
N TYR A 146 -0.21 -21.40 -7.95
CA TYR A 146 0.94 -21.27 -8.83
C TYR A 146 2.28 -21.48 -8.10
N LEU A 147 2.42 -20.97 -6.86
CA LEU A 147 3.58 -21.28 -6.02
C LEU A 147 3.68 -22.78 -5.69
N TYR A 148 2.54 -23.41 -5.36
CA TYR A 148 2.51 -24.83 -5.05
C TYR A 148 2.87 -25.70 -6.27
N GLU A 149 2.42 -25.35 -7.45
CA GLU A 149 2.75 -26.07 -8.70
C GLU A 149 4.26 -26.07 -8.96
N ARG A 150 4.92 -24.93 -8.78
CA ARG A 150 6.37 -24.77 -9.04
C ARG A 150 7.24 -25.39 -7.96
N HIS A 151 6.89 -25.24 -6.70
CA HIS A 151 7.79 -25.53 -5.57
C HIS A 151 7.25 -26.54 -4.56
N ARG A 152 6.01 -26.97 -4.66
CA ARG A 152 5.32 -27.81 -3.65
C ARG A 152 5.30 -27.17 -2.25
N ILE A 153 5.45 -25.84 -2.17
CA ILE A 153 5.34 -25.07 -0.95
C ILE A 153 3.86 -24.86 -0.64
N LYS A 154 3.41 -25.33 0.54
CA LYS A 154 2.06 -25.10 1.04
C LYS A 154 2.04 -23.83 1.87
N THR A 155 1.16 -22.92 1.54
CA THR A 155 0.84 -21.71 2.33
C THR A 155 -0.66 -21.44 2.27
N GLN A 156 -1.11 -20.43 2.97
CA GLN A 156 -2.51 -20.03 3.03
C GLN A 156 -2.65 -18.55 2.69
N ILE A 157 -3.89 -18.11 2.50
CA ILE A 157 -4.23 -16.68 2.36
C ILE A 157 -3.57 -15.90 3.49
N ASN A 158 -2.82 -14.89 3.14
CA ASN A 158 -1.96 -14.16 4.06
C ASN A 158 -2.23 -12.65 4.09
N ARG A 159 -2.84 -12.12 3.03
CA ARG A 159 -3.04 -10.68 2.87
C ARG A 159 -4.50 -10.31 2.64
N SER A 160 -5.19 -10.99 1.76
CA SER A 160 -6.58 -10.70 1.41
C SER A 160 -7.54 -10.99 2.57
N GLY A 161 -8.59 -10.17 2.70
CA GLY A 161 -9.63 -10.35 3.72
C GLY A 161 -9.21 -9.99 5.16
N LEU A 162 -8.09 -9.30 5.37
CA LEU A 162 -7.61 -8.93 6.71
C LEU A 162 -8.39 -7.77 7.33
N PHE A 163 -8.75 -6.80 6.51
CA PHE A 163 -9.33 -5.53 6.97
C PHE A 163 -10.77 -5.36 6.52
N PHE A 164 -11.13 -5.98 5.41
CA PHE A 164 -12.42 -5.85 4.74
C PHE A 164 -13.08 -7.21 4.55
N ASN A 165 -14.41 -7.23 4.58
CA ASN A 165 -15.24 -8.34 4.12
C ASN A 165 -16.26 -7.83 3.10
N ASP A 166 -16.96 -8.75 2.41
CA ASP A 166 -17.91 -8.37 1.37
C ASP A 166 -19.14 -7.65 1.95
N GLU A 167 -19.48 -7.91 3.22
CA GLU A 167 -20.58 -7.22 3.93
C GLU A 167 -20.27 -5.73 4.13
N ASP A 168 -19.00 -5.34 4.33
CA ASP A 168 -18.61 -3.93 4.42
C ASP A 168 -18.98 -3.18 3.14
N ILE A 169 -18.81 -3.83 1.99
CA ILE A 169 -19.14 -3.28 0.67
C ILE A 169 -20.64 -3.21 0.48
N VAL A 170 -21.34 -4.31 0.82
CA VAL A 170 -22.81 -4.38 0.67
C VAL A 170 -23.52 -3.31 1.49
N ASN A 171 -23.06 -3.07 2.71
CA ASN A 171 -23.68 -2.15 3.66
C ASN A 171 -23.23 -0.69 3.52
N ALA A 172 -22.23 -0.39 2.70
CA ALA A 172 -21.78 0.98 2.50
C ALA A 172 -22.73 1.78 1.60
N ASP A 173 -23.09 3.00 2.03
CA ASP A 173 -23.82 3.98 1.19
C ASP A 173 -22.89 4.55 0.11
N TYR A 174 -21.63 4.82 0.49
CA TYR A 174 -20.57 5.33 -0.39
C TYR A 174 -19.29 4.57 -0.18
N ILE A 175 -18.48 4.46 -1.23
CA ILE A 175 -17.15 3.82 -1.17
C ILE A 175 -16.11 4.79 -1.73
N ILE A 176 -15.12 5.13 -0.91
CA ILE A 176 -13.89 5.79 -1.37
C ILE A 176 -12.86 4.67 -1.56
N MET A 177 -12.59 4.31 -2.81
CA MET A 177 -11.72 3.18 -3.15
C MET A 177 -10.35 3.66 -3.62
N MET A 178 -9.28 3.15 -3.01
CA MET A 178 -7.96 3.26 -3.61
C MET A 178 -7.91 2.45 -4.89
N GLY A 179 -7.69 3.13 -6.00
CA GLY A 179 -7.72 2.53 -7.32
C GLY A 179 -7.31 3.48 -8.42
N ARG A 180 -7.21 2.94 -9.63
CA ARG A 180 -7.08 3.69 -10.87
C ARG A 180 -8.40 3.62 -11.65
N GLU A 181 -8.52 4.45 -12.66
CA GLU A 181 -9.65 4.44 -13.59
C GLU A 181 -9.92 3.03 -14.13
N GLY A 182 -11.18 2.61 -14.06
CA GLY A 182 -11.66 1.27 -14.42
C GLY A 182 -11.77 0.31 -13.23
N ASP A 183 -11.15 0.59 -12.09
CA ASP A 183 -11.24 -0.27 -10.90
C ASP A 183 -12.63 -0.22 -10.25
N GLU A 184 -13.37 0.89 -10.40
CA GLU A 184 -14.76 1.05 -9.97
C GLU A 184 -15.70 0.03 -10.60
N ASN A 185 -15.37 -0.49 -11.80
CA ASN A 185 -16.16 -1.52 -12.48
C ASN A 185 -16.20 -2.86 -11.71
N LEU A 186 -15.34 -3.04 -10.71
CA LEU A 186 -15.44 -4.17 -9.78
C LEU A 186 -16.65 -4.05 -8.84
N LEU A 187 -17.27 -2.87 -8.75
CA LEU A 187 -18.39 -2.57 -7.84
C LEU A 187 -19.49 -1.79 -8.60
N PRO A 188 -20.11 -2.37 -9.67
CA PRO A 188 -20.97 -1.62 -10.61
C PRO A 188 -22.25 -1.07 -9.96
N ASP A 189 -22.72 -1.67 -8.87
CA ASP A 189 -23.96 -1.29 -8.19
C ASP A 189 -23.72 -0.37 -6.97
N LYS A 190 -22.52 0.23 -6.85
CA LYS A 190 -22.13 1.07 -5.72
C LYS A 190 -21.70 2.48 -6.14
N ASN A 191 -21.92 3.43 -5.24
CA ASN A 191 -21.41 4.79 -5.39
C ASN A 191 -19.92 4.81 -5.05
N VAL A 192 -19.05 4.64 -6.05
CA VAL A 192 -17.60 4.53 -5.88
C VAL A 192 -16.91 5.81 -6.31
N TYR A 193 -16.07 6.34 -5.43
CA TYR A 193 -15.15 7.44 -5.70
C TYR A 193 -13.71 6.91 -5.69
N LEU A 194 -13.00 7.07 -6.80
CA LEU A 194 -11.61 6.63 -6.89
C LEU A 194 -10.65 7.65 -6.26
N LEU A 195 -9.70 7.14 -5.49
CA LEU A 195 -8.66 7.92 -4.84
C LEU A 195 -7.29 7.26 -5.05
N SER A 196 -6.35 8.00 -5.62
CA SER A 196 -4.97 7.52 -5.77
C SER A 196 -4.11 8.08 -4.64
N PRO A 197 -3.47 7.22 -3.82
CA PRO A 197 -2.60 7.67 -2.73
C PRO A 197 -1.30 8.31 -3.25
N THR A 198 -0.51 8.83 -2.31
CA THR A 198 0.84 9.36 -2.59
C THR A 198 1.90 8.29 -2.34
N GLY A 199 3.07 8.42 -3.00
CA GLY A 199 4.30 7.74 -2.59
C GLY A 199 5.14 8.59 -1.63
N LEU A 200 6.01 7.96 -0.85
CA LEU A 200 7.00 8.67 -0.06
C LEU A 200 8.04 9.31 -0.99
N LYS A 201 8.56 10.46 -0.61
CA LYS A 201 9.58 11.18 -1.38
C LYS A 201 10.69 11.69 -0.45
N CYS A 202 11.83 12.00 -1.04
CA CYS A 202 12.92 12.70 -0.38
C CYS A 202 13.28 13.90 -1.26
N ASP A 203 13.08 15.11 -0.73
CA ASP A 203 13.24 16.33 -1.53
C ASP A 203 14.71 16.57 -1.92
N ASN A 204 15.65 16.10 -1.08
CA ASN A 204 17.08 16.23 -1.33
C ASN A 204 17.67 15.09 -2.19
N TYR A 205 16.87 14.13 -2.64
CA TYR A 205 17.33 13.08 -3.52
C TYR A 205 17.35 13.54 -4.98
N THR A 206 18.46 13.30 -5.68
CA THR A 206 18.64 13.61 -7.12
C THR A 206 19.13 12.38 -7.89
N LEU A 207 18.88 12.34 -9.20
CA LEU A 207 19.37 11.28 -10.09
C LEU A 207 20.76 11.54 -10.66
N GLU A 208 21.36 12.70 -10.38
CA GLU A 208 22.64 13.14 -10.98
C GLU A 208 23.79 12.15 -10.73
N LYS A 209 23.82 11.59 -9.50
CA LYS A 209 24.88 10.68 -9.06
C LYS A 209 24.63 9.22 -9.41
N LYS A 210 23.45 8.89 -9.96
CA LYS A 210 23.07 7.52 -10.28
C LYS A 210 23.82 7.02 -11.51
N ASP A 211 24.56 5.93 -11.35
CA ASP A 211 25.26 5.23 -12.42
C ASP A 211 24.32 4.21 -13.09
N PHE A 212 23.72 4.58 -14.21
CA PHE A 212 22.80 3.72 -14.92
C PHE A 212 23.48 2.53 -15.62
N ASP A 213 24.78 2.55 -15.85
CA ASP A 213 25.51 1.40 -16.40
C ASP A 213 25.60 0.26 -15.40
N GLN A 214 25.74 0.59 -14.13
CA GLN A 214 25.69 -0.38 -13.05
C GLN A 214 24.24 -0.68 -12.62
N ALA A 215 23.44 0.36 -12.40
CA ALA A 215 22.08 0.25 -11.86
C ALA A 215 21.12 -0.59 -12.73
N LYS A 216 21.34 -0.65 -14.07
CA LYS A 216 20.51 -1.45 -14.99
C LYS A 216 20.54 -2.96 -14.74
N LYS A 217 21.49 -3.45 -13.95
CA LYS A 217 21.58 -4.87 -13.52
C LYS A 217 20.91 -5.12 -12.19
N HIS A 218 20.41 -4.10 -11.53
CA HIS A 218 19.84 -4.13 -10.19
C HIS A 218 18.37 -3.73 -10.19
N PHE A 219 17.56 -4.55 -9.53
CA PHE A 219 16.11 -4.43 -9.45
C PHE A 219 15.70 -4.37 -7.99
N LEU A 220 14.72 -3.55 -7.65
CA LEU A 220 14.21 -3.43 -6.30
C LEU A 220 12.78 -3.96 -6.22
N TRP A 221 12.50 -4.77 -5.22
CA TRP A 221 11.17 -5.11 -4.75
C TRP A 221 10.99 -4.57 -3.33
N MET A 222 9.89 -3.88 -3.07
CA MET A 222 9.52 -3.43 -1.71
C MET A 222 8.11 -3.88 -1.39
N GLY A 223 7.97 -4.57 -0.27
CA GLY A 223 6.68 -5.00 0.22
C GLY A 223 6.76 -5.41 1.69
N SER A 224 5.60 -5.53 2.31
CA SER A 224 5.49 -6.08 3.67
C SER A 224 4.80 -7.44 3.62
N ARG A 225 3.75 -7.65 4.41
CA ARG A 225 2.91 -8.85 4.42
C ARG A 225 2.33 -9.17 3.04
N GLY A 226 2.28 -10.45 2.67
CA GLY A 226 1.72 -10.95 1.40
C GLY A 226 2.74 -11.00 0.26
N ALA A 227 3.96 -11.45 0.53
CA ALA A 227 5.02 -11.51 -0.49
C ALA A 227 4.65 -12.39 -1.69
N VAL A 228 3.89 -13.47 -1.50
CA VAL A 228 3.39 -14.34 -2.58
C VAL A 228 2.34 -13.60 -3.43
N LEU A 229 1.38 -12.91 -2.82
CA LEU A 229 0.43 -12.04 -3.52
C LEU A 229 1.17 -10.99 -4.35
N LYS A 230 2.26 -10.44 -3.80
CA LYS A 230 3.11 -9.41 -4.42
C LYS A 230 4.17 -9.95 -5.37
N GLY A 231 4.18 -11.28 -5.62
CA GLY A 231 4.97 -11.95 -6.64
C GLY A 231 6.46 -12.11 -6.33
N LEU A 232 6.89 -12.02 -5.06
CA LEU A 232 8.31 -12.18 -4.72
C LEU A 232 8.83 -13.59 -5.02
N ASP A 233 8.00 -14.62 -4.89
CA ASP A 233 8.31 -16.00 -5.28
C ASP A 233 8.62 -16.13 -6.77
N ILE A 234 7.88 -15.42 -7.61
CA ILE A 234 8.10 -15.37 -9.06
C ILE A 234 9.42 -14.68 -9.38
N LEU A 235 9.73 -13.59 -8.65
CA LEU A 235 11.01 -12.90 -8.81
C LEU A 235 12.17 -13.81 -8.35
N TYR A 236 12.01 -14.59 -7.32
CA TYR A 236 13.05 -15.53 -6.91
C TYR A 236 13.35 -16.56 -8.01
N ASP A 237 12.32 -17.07 -8.68
CA ASP A 237 12.51 -17.98 -9.81
C ASP A 237 13.18 -17.27 -11.00
N ALA A 238 12.71 -16.08 -11.35
CA ALA A 238 13.27 -15.32 -12.46
C ALA A 238 14.77 -15.00 -12.24
N PHE A 239 15.14 -14.60 -11.01
CA PHE A 239 16.54 -14.29 -10.69
C PHE A 239 17.41 -15.54 -10.50
N SER A 240 16.82 -16.70 -10.21
CA SER A 240 17.58 -17.97 -10.15
C SER A 240 18.18 -18.37 -11.51
N VAL A 241 17.51 -17.99 -12.60
CA VAL A 241 17.99 -18.25 -13.99
C VAL A 241 18.71 -17.06 -14.63
N ALA A 242 18.80 -15.94 -13.91
CA ALA A 242 19.51 -14.73 -14.34
C ALA A 242 20.61 -14.31 -13.33
N PRO A 243 21.68 -15.13 -13.16
CA PRO A 243 22.66 -14.94 -12.08
C PRO A 243 23.49 -13.64 -12.18
N ASN A 244 23.52 -13.01 -13.34
CA ASN A 244 24.23 -11.75 -13.58
C ASN A 244 23.41 -10.51 -13.18
N LEU A 245 22.14 -10.69 -12.80
CA LEU A 245 21.25 -9.65 -12.30
C LEU A 245 21.08 -9.78 -10.79
N VAL A 246 20.81 -8.67 -10.11
CA VAL A 246 20.67 -8.62 -8.66
C VAL A 246 19.27 -8.12 -8.28
N LEU A 247 18.60 -8.85 -7.41
CA LEU A 247 17.34 -8.41 -6.80
C LEU A 247 17.58 -7.91 -5.38
N HIS A 248 17.23 -6.67 -5.14
CA HIS A 248 17.15 -6.06 -3.82
C HIS A 248 15.75 -6.22 -3.26
N VAL A 249 15.62 -6.73 -2.03
CA VAL A 249 14.33 -6.97 -1.38
C VAL A 249 14.27 -6.14 -0.10
N ALA A 250 13.18 -5.39 0.09
CA ALA A 250 13.00 -4.58 1.29
C ALA A 250 11.59 -4.75 1.89
N GLY A 251 11.51 -4.73 3.23
CA GLY A 251 10.25 -4.73 3.98
C GLY A 251 9.64 -6.11 4.23
N LEU A 252 10.25 -7.19 3.74
CA LEU A 252 9.75 -8.56 3.88
C LEU A 252 9.54 -8.95 5.35
N ASP A 253 8.32 -9.40 5.68
CA ASP A 253 8.01 -9.83 7.04
C ASP A 253 8.62 -11.21 7.39
N SER A 254 8.58 -11.58 8.67
CA SER A 254 9.23 -12.79 9.16
C SER A 254 8.54 -14.08 8.69
N VAL A 255 7.24 -14.05 8.43
CA VAL A 255 6.46 -15.21 7.97
C VAL A 255 6.76 -15.47 6.50
N ASP A 256 6.62 -14.46 5.66
CA ASP A 256 6.88 -14.53 4.23
C ASP A 256 8.35 -14.89 3.95
N ARG A 257 9.29 -14.29 4.71
CA ARG A 257 10.72 -14.62 4.64
C ARG A 257 10.97 -16.11 4.88
N ARG A 258 10.29 -16.67 5.86
CA ARG A 258 10.40 -18.09 6.18
C ARG A 258 9.79 -19.00 5.12
N ILE A 259 8.62 -18.65 4.59
CA ILE A 259 7.96 -19.39 3.51
C ILE A 259 8.87 -19.46 2.28
N LEU A 260 9.45 -18.32 1.89
CA LEU A 260 10.24 -18.18 0.67
C LEU A 260 11.73 -18.51 0.84
N SER A 261 12.22 -18.77 2.07
CA SER A 261 13.65 -18.99 2.35
C SER A 261 14.27 -20.13 1.55
N LYS A 262 13.49 -21.17 1.23
CA LYS A 262 13.96 -22.36 0.53
C LYS A 262 14.21 -22.16 -0.97
N ILE A 263 13.59 -21.11 -1.53
CA ILE A 263 13.68 -20.82 -2.97
C ILE A 263 14.44 -19.52 -3.26
N LYS A 264 14.96 -18.86 -2.22
CA LYS A 264 15.73 -17.60 -2.35
C LYS A 264 17.06 -17.87 -3.05
N PRO A 265 17.31 -17.31 -4.25
CA PRO A 265 18.57 -17.46 -4.96
C PRO A 265 19.70 -16.61 -4.34
N ALA A 266 20.96 -16.94 -4.72
CA ALA A 266 22.15 -16.30 -4.15
C ALA A 266 22.30 -14.79 -4.51
N ASN A 267 21.78 -14.38 -5.66
CA ASN A 267 21.81 -13.01 -6.16
C ASN A 267 20.65 -12.13 -5.64
N VAL A 268 20.05 -12.50 -4.51
CA VAL A 268 19.04 -11.70 -3.80
C VAL A 268 19.60 -11.13 -2.52
N ILE A 269 19.57 -9.79 -2.41
CA ILE A 269 20.00 -9.04 -1.23
C ILE A 269 18.77 -8.59 -0.44
N ASP A 270 18.62 -9.07 0.80
CA ASP A 270 17.53 -8.68 1.70
C ASP A 270 18.00 -7.56 2.65
N HIS A 271 17.43 -6.38 2.49
CA HIS A 271 17.75 -5.17 3.27
C HIS A 271 16.98 -5.07 4.60
N GLY A 272 16.01 -5.96 4.84
CA GLY A 272 15.06 -5.78 5.93
C GLY A 272 14.16 -4.56 5.73
N TYR A 273 13.84 -3.85 6.82
CA TYR A 273 13.06 -2.61 6.73
C TYR A 273 13.91 -1.47 6.17
N LEU A 274 13.44 -0.84 5.11
CA LEU A 274 14.10 0.30 4.47
C LEU A 274 13.39 1.59 4.90
N GLN A 275 14.06 2.37 5.74
CA GLN A 275 13.53 3.66 6.18
C GLN A 275 13.80 4.72 5.11
N ILE A 276 12.76 5.16 4.42
CA ILE A 276 12.83 6.16 3.36
C ILE A 276 13.38 7.48 3.91
N GLY A 277 14.24 8.16 3.12
CA GLY A 277 14.89 9.42 3.52
C GLY A 277 16.21 9.26 4.27
N THR A 278 16.64 8.02 4.57
CA THR A 278 17.98 7.77 5.11
C THR A 278 19.03 7.64 4.00
N ALA A 279 20.30 7.90 4.32
CA ALA A 279 21.41 7.71 3.39
C ALA A 279 21.50 6.26 2.87
N TYR A 280 21.19 5.27 3.74
CA TYR A 280 21.15 3.87 3.35
C TYR A 280 20.04 3.57 2.32
N ALA A 281 18.83 4.08 2.55
CA ALA A 281 17.74 3.91 1.60
C ALA A 281 18.06 4.59 0.26
N ASN A 282 18.60 5.82 0.29
CA ASN A 282 19.01 6.54 -0.91
C ASN A 282 20.04 5.74 -1.71
N LYS A 283 21.02 5.11 -1.02
CA LYS A 283 22.00 4.24 -1.70
C LYS A 283 21.33 3.06 -2.40
N VAL A 284 20.35 2.39 -1.77
CA VAL A 284 19.62 1.27 -2.41
C VAL A 284 18.85 1.76 -3.64
N PHE A 285 18.26 2.95 -3.58
CA PHE A 285 17.60 3.54 -4.75
C PHE A 285 18.61 3.94 -5.85
N ASP A 286 19.80 4.42 -5.50
CA ASP A 286 20.87 4.72 -6.46
C ASP A 286 21.37 3.46 -7.15
N ASP A 287 21.52 2.37 -6.42
CA ASP A 287 22.01 1.09 -6.91
C ASP A 287 21.05 0.43 -7.93
N CYS A 288 19.73 0.74 -7.90
CA CYS A 288 18.71 0.07 -8.71
C CYS A 288 18.12 0.97 -9.80
N ALA A 289 18.03 0.50 -11.06
CA ALA A 289 17.33 1.22 -12.13
C ALA A 289 15.82 0.90 -12.15
N PHE A 290 15.41 -0.29 -11.71
CA PHE A 290 14.06 -0.79 -11.89
C PHE A 290 13.39 -1.14 -10.56
N PHE A 291 12.07 -1.00 -10.56
CA PHE A 291 11.22 -1.50 -9.49
C PHE A 291 10.32 -2.61 -10.02
N LEU A 292 10.49 -3.83 -9.48
CA LEU A 292 9.72 -5.02 -9.89
C LEU A 292 8.60 -5.31 -8.89
N PHE A 293 7.36 -5.37 -9.39
CA PHE A 293 6.23 -5.64 -8.53
C PHE A 293 5.10 -6.38 -9.27
N PRO A 294 5.27 -7.69 -9.54
CA PRO A 294 4.28 -8.50 -10.23
C PRO A 294 3.14 -8.93 -9.29
N SER A 295 2.53 -7.98 -8.59
CA SER A 295 1.41 -8.21 -7.68
C SER A 295 0.17 -8.71 -8.43
N CYS A 296 -0.67 -9.50 -7.79
CA CYS A 296 -1.93 -9.97 -8.36
C CYS A 296 -3.16 -9.21 -7.84
N SER A 297 -3.00 -8.37 -6.80
CA SER A 297 -4.09 -7.54 -6.28
C SER A 297 -3.54 -6.46 -5.35
N GLU A 298 -3.75 -5.20 -5.70
CA GLU A 298 -3.48 -4.02 -4.86
C GLU A 298 -4.61 -3.00 -5.05
N GLY A 299 -4.92 -2.22 -4.04
CA GLY A 299 -5.70 -0.99 -4.22
C GLY A 299 -4.91 -0.04 -5.14
N VAL A 300 -3.83 0.52 -4.62
CA VAL A 300 -2.73 1.15 -5.38
C VAL A 300 -1.42 0.85 -4.67
N SER A 301 -0.43 0.38 -5.40
CA SER A 301 0.89 0.05 -4.83
C SER A 301 1.66 1.30 -4.44
N THR A 302 1.59 1.71 -3.16
CA THR A 302 2.33 2.87 -2.64
C THR A 302 3.85 2.66 -2.65
N SER A 303 4.32 1.42 -2.62
CA SER A 303 5.74 1.09 -2.80
C SER A 303 6.22 1.38 -4.22
N THR A 304 5.38 1.12 -5.24
CA THR A 304 5.66 1.52 -6.63
C THR A 304 5.73 3.04 -6.76
N LEU A 305 4.74 3.77 -6.19
CA LEU A 305 4.74 5.24 -6.21
C LEU A 305 5.99 5.82 -5.52
N THR A 306 6.40 5.21 -4.41
CA THR A 306 7.64 5.58 -3.72
C THR A 306 8.85 5.35 -4.62
N ALA A 307 8.98 4.18 -5.24
CA ALA A 307 10.09 3.88 -6.14
C ALA A 307 10.15 4.84 -7.33
N MET A 308 9.01 5.19 -7.93
CA MET A 308 8.92 6.17 -9.02
C MET A 308 9.38 7.56 -8.57
N ASN A 309 9.07 8.00 -7.33
CA ASN A 309 9.58 9.26 -6.77
C ASN A 309 11.11 9.31 -6.66
N PHE A 310 11.76 8.14 -6.59
CA PHE A 310 13.21 7.98 -6.63
C PHE A 310 13.74 7.65 -8.05
N GLY A 311 12.89 7.76 -9.08
CA GLY A 311 13.26 7.55 -10.47
C GLY A 311 13.59 6.10 -10.81
N LEU A 312 13.02 5.12 -10.09
CA LEU A 312 13.05 3.73 -10.50
C LEU A 312 11.95 3.50 -11.55
N ILE A 313 12.31 2.81 -12.61
CA ILE A 313 11.39 2.48 -13.71
C ILE A 313 10.51 1.31 -13.26
N PRO A 314 9.18 1.48 -13.20
CA PRO A 314 8.30 0.43 -12.71
C PRO A 314 8.09 -0.67 -13.75
N LEU A 315 8.36 -1.91 -13.36
CA LEU A 315 8.04 -3.13 -14.08
C LEU A 315 6.98 -3.87 -13.25
N VAL A 316 5.72 -3.51 -13.45
CA VAL A 316 4.60 -3.92 -12.62
C VAL A 316 3.48 -4.52 -13.44
N THR A 317 2.66 -5.37 -12.84
CA THR A 317 1.41 -5.85 -13.43
C THR A 317 0.33 -4.76 -13.38
N SER A 318 -0.70 -4.88 -14.19
CA SER A 318 -1.87 -4.00 -14.16
C SER A 318 -2.58 -4.01 -12.80
N GLU A 319 -2.50 -5.12 -12.09
CA GLU A 319 -3.08 -5.36 -10.75
C GLU A 319 -2.39 -4.59 -9.62
N ALA A 320 -1.21 -4.01 -9.87
CA ALA A 320 -0.60 -3.05 -8.97
C ALA A 320 -1.38 -1.72 -8.89
N SER A 321 -2.31 -1.50 -9.82
CA SER A 321 -3.22 -0.35 -9.92
C SER A 321 -2.52 1.01 -9.94
N VAL A 322 -1.30 1.05 -10.47
CA VAL A 322 -0.52 2.27 -10.68
C VAL A 322 -0.59 2.65 -12.15
N ALA A 323 -0.94 3.89 -12.45
CA ALA A 323 -0.77 4.40 -13.81
C ALA A 323 0.73 4.59 -14.10
N THR A 324 1.18 4.08 -15.22
CA THR A 324 2.53 4.26 -15.73
C THR A 324 2.51 5.11 -17.01
N ILE A 325 3.66 5.62 -17.42
CA ILE A 325 3.76 6.32 -18.70
C ILE A 325 3.40 5.32 -19.82
N ASP A 326 2.54 5.76 -20.74
CA ASP A 326 2.03 4.96 -21.85
C ASP A 326 1.29 3.67 -21.43
N MET A 327 0.87 3.57 -20.17
CA MET A 327 0.15 2.39 -19.63
C MET A 327 0.89 1.07 -19.87
N LYS A 328 2.22 1.09 -19.84
CA LYS A 328 3.07 -0.09 -20.01
C LYS A 328 3.13 -0.91 -18.74
N TYR A 329 2.74 -2.18 -18.84
CA TYR A 329 2.76 -3.15 -17.75
C TYR A 329 3.51 -4.41 -18.17
N LEU A 330 3.94 -5.20 -17.18
CA LEU A 330 4.39 -6.56 -17.43
C LEU A 330 3.31 -7.32 -18.22
N LYS A 331 3.72 -8.06 -19.22
CA LYS A 331 2.81 -8.83 -20.08
C LYS A 331 2.00 -9.85 -19.25
N SER A 332 2.66 -10.48 -18.30
CA SER A 332 2.05 -11.38 -17.32
C SER A 332 2.94 -11.50 -16.08
N TYR A 333 2.45 -12.23 -15.08
CA TYR A 333 3.24 -12.59 -13.91
C TYR A 333 3.95 -13.95 -14.05
N HIS A 334 3.83 -14.64 -15.20
CA HIS A 334 4.53 -15.91 -15.39
C HIS A 334 6.04 -15.70 -15.42
N VAL A 335 6.77 -16.65 -14.83
CA VAL A 335 8.23 -16.57 -14.64
C VAL A 335 8.95 -16.26 -15.94
N GLU A 336 8.56 -16.89 -17.04
CA GLU A 336 9.19 -16.74 -18.36
C GLU A 336 9.04 -15.32 -18.93
N ASP A 337 7.87 -14.70 -18.74
CA ASP A 337 7.65 -13.32 -19.18
C ASP A 337 8.43 -12.33 -18.31
N VAL A 338 8.52 -12.59 -17.00
CA VAL A 338 9.34 -11.77 -16.08
C VAL A 338 10.85 -11.91 -16.42
N VAL A 339 11.33 -13.14 -16.69
CA VAL A 339 12.73 -13.37 -17.13
C VAL A 339 13.05 -12.60 -18.39
N ARG A 340 12.17 -12.64 -19.39
CA ARG A 340 12.34 -11.89 -20.63
C ARG A 340 12.43 -10.40 -20.35
N GLU A 341 11.50 -9.85 -19.59
CA GLU A 341 11.46 -8.41 -19.27
C GLU A 341 12.73 -7.96 -18.54
N ILE A 342 13.16 -8.65 -17.47
CA ILE A 342 14.37 -8.25 -16.74
C ILE A 342 15.63 -8.36 -17.60
N THR A 343 15.70 -9.33 -18.50
CA THR A 343 16.82 -9.51 -19.42
C THR A 343 16.87 -8.37 -20.44
N ASP A 344 15.75 -8.09 -21.12
CA ASP A 344 15.63 -7.03 -22.12
C ASP A 344 15.93 -5.66 -21.51
N ARG A 345 15.35 -5.38 -20.33
CA ARG A 345 15.56 -4.09 -19.63
C ARG A 345 17.00 -3.92 -19.14
N SER A 346 17.66 -4.98 -18.68
CA SER A 346 19.07 -4.92 -18.27
C SER A 346 20.03 -4.67 -19.43
N ALA A 347 19.64 -4.97 -20.66
CA ALA A 347 20.40 -4.71 -21.88
C ALA A 347 20.15 -3.30 -22.47
N SER A 348 19.22 -2.52 -21.91
CA SER A 348 18.88 -1.19 -22.41
C SER A 348 20.05 -0.21 -22.34
N ASP A 349 20.04 0.77 -23.23
CA ASP A 349 20.99 1.86 -23.22
C ASP A 349 20.85 2.76 -21.99
N SER A 350 21.97 3.05 -21.34
CA SER A 350 21.98 3.80 -20.07
C SER A 350 21.52 5.25 -20.19
N ILE A 351 21.74 5.88 -21.35
CA ILE A 351 21.27 7.26 -21.62
C ILE A 351 19.74 7.26 -21.73
N SER A 352 19.19 6.28 -22.44
CA SER A 352 17.74 6.11 -22.58
C SER A 352 17.08 5.80 -21.22
N LEU A 353 17.70 4.93 -20.39
CA LEU A 353 17.21 4.63 -19.04
C LEU A 353 17.20 5.87 -18.14
N ARG A 354 18.23 6.72 -18.21
CA ARG A 354 18.26 7.98 -17.44
C ARG A 354 17.10 8.88 -17.81
N LYS A 355 16.85 9.08 -19.09
CA LYS A 355 15.72 9.90 -19.57
C LYS A 355 14.38 9.34 -19.13
N GLU A 356 14.22 8.01 -19.23
CA GLU A 356 13.00 7.34 -18.77
C GLU A 356 12.80 7.50 -17.25
N ALA A 357 13.86 7.34 -16.44
CA ALA A 357 13.83 7.51 -15.00
C ALA A 357 13.48 8.95 -14.59
N GLU A 358 14.00 9.96 -15.30
CA GLU A 358 13.66 11.37 -15.09
C GLU A 358 12.18 11.61 -15.39
N SER A 359 11.68 11.13 -16.54
CA SER A 359 10.28 11.25 -16.93
C SER A 359 9.33 10.54 -15.96
N ILE A 360 9.68 9.34 -15.49
CA ILE A 360 8.91 8.58 -14.48
C ILE A 360 8.83 9.36 -13.17
N ARG A 361 9.95 9.94 -12.73
CA ARG A 361 9.98 10.74 -11.51
C ARG A 361 9.12 11.99 -11.59
N GLU A 362 9.17 12.69 -12.70
CA GLU A 362 8.35 13.88 -12.97
C GLU A 362 6.86 13.50 -12.99
N PHE A 363 6.51 12.48 -13.76
CA PHE A 363 5.16 11.93 -13.82
C PHE A 363 4.60 11.55 -12.43
N ALA A 364 5.40 10.87 -11.59
CA ALA A 364 4.97 10.47 -10.26
C ALA A 364 4.76 11.68 -9.35
N ARG A 365 5.64 12.67 -9.41
CA ARG A 365 5.57 13.90 -8.61
C ARG A 365 4.38 14.78 -8.97
N GLU A 366 3.99 14.80 -10.23
CA GLU A 366 2.82 15.51 -10.70
C GLU A 366 1.52 14.75 -10.37
N ARG A 367 1.43 13.48 -10.81
CA ARG A 367 0.20 12.70 -10.75
C ARG A 367 -0.15 12.25 -9.33
N TYR A 368 0.85 11.90 -8.52
CA TYR A 368 0.70 11.36 -7.16
C TYR A 368 1.19 12.33 -6.09
N SER A 369 1.06 13.63 -6.36
CA SER A 369 1.41 14.68 -5.40
C SER A 369 0.45 14.71 -4.21
N LEU A 370 0.95 15.17 -3.07
CA LEU A 370 0.13 15.40 -1.88
C LEU A 370 -0.95 16.46 -2.14
N GLU A 371 -0.62 17.49 -2.91
CA GLU A 371 -1.57 18.55 -3.27
C GLU A 371 -2.75 17.97 -4.05
N ARG A 372 -2.48 17.14 -5.06
CA ARG A 372 -3.53 16.47 -5.84
C ARG A 372 -4.35 15.51 -4.98
N TYR A 373 -3.69 14.75 -4.10
CA TYR A 373 -4.38 13.87 -3.16
C TYR A 373 -5.34 14.65 -2.25
N ASN A 374 -4.85 15.74 -1.61
CA ASN A 374 -5.66 16.57 -0.72
C ASN A 374 -6.84 17.22 -1.46
N LYS A 375 -6.61 17.67 -2.70
CA LYS A 375 -7.69 18.22 -3.53
C LYS A 375 -8.73 17.15 -3.85
N THR A 376 -8.31 15.98 -4.28
CA THR A 376 -9.23 14.89 -4.65
C THR A 376 -10.09 14.46 -3.46
N ILE A 377 -9.48 14.26 -2.28
CA ILE A 377 -10.25 13.86 -1.09
C ILE A 377 -11.21 14.97 -0.63
N PHE A 378 -10.81 16.24 -0.76
CA PHE A 378 -11.70 17.36 -0.49
C PHE A 378 -12.92 17.38 -1.43
N ASP A 379 -12.69 17.21 -2.73
CA ASP A 379 -13.75 17.21 -3.76
C ASP A 379 -14.71 16.01 -3.54
N ILE A 380 -14.19 14.84 -3.19
CA ILE A 380 -15.00 13.64 -2.86
C ILE A 380 -15.85 13.88 -1.63
N VAL A 381 -15.26 14.33 -0.53
CA VAL A 381 -16.00 14.62 0.72
C VAL A 381 -17.09 15.68 0.46
N GLN A 382 -16.77 16.75 -0.25
CA GLN A 382 -17.73 17.77 -0.60
C GLN A 382 -18.87 17.25 -1.46
N SER A 383 -18.57 16.34 -2.42
CA SER A 383 -19.59 15.71 -3.25
C SER A 383 -20.55 14.85 -2.42
N ILE A 384 -20.01 14.02 -1.51
CA ILE A 384 -20.85 13.16 -0.65
C ILE A 384 -21.76 14.00 0.25
N LEU A 385 -21.24 15.07 0.87
CA LEU A 385 -21.99 15.94 1.78
C LEU A 385 -23.07 16.80 1.08
N ARG A 386 -22.98 16.99 -0.24
CA ARG A 386 -23.96 17.76 -1.03
C ARG A 386 -25.08 16.93 -1.63
N HIS A 387 -24.97 15.61 -1.64
CA HIS A 387 -26.00 14.72 -2.20
C HIS A 387 -27.14 14.42 -1.21
N GLU A 388 -27.25 15.21 -0.14
CA GLU A 388 -28.43 15.32 0.71
C GLU A 388 -29.34 16.44 0.14
#